data_7a6cb882c284b22a895bbdcdf3c8573a
#
_entry.id   7a6cb882c284b22a895bbdcdf3c8573a
#
_cell.length_a   1.000
_cell.length_b   1.000
_cell.length_c   1.000
_cell.angle_alpha   90.00
_cell.angle_beta   90.00
_cell.angle_gamma   90.00
#
_symmetry.space_group_name_H-M   'P 1'
#
loop_
_entity.id
_entity.type
_entity.pdbx_description
1 polymer ?
#
loop_
_entity_poly.entity_id
_entity_poly.type
_entity_poly.pdbx_seq_one_letter_code
_entity_poly.pdbx_strand_id
1 'polypeptide(L)'
;MKTRIKNLLSRVLLCCNIVAALTVLSSCNDDNTGSINVSSTCFVEKFVLNGQYEGLINTEKRQIKIKVPVDFTEKSNMEITALCVSAGAQTNMKVGDHLNFDADRNLHVSNGDLVMDYQVSVRNDEALMSLFMLEGIKGAINQEDKTVTVSVMTNSGIDLSNATFEVACSEDATCSPASGTKGNFTEPFQITLNDNTANTVYTVYVTQIQDPVALFVGNAENIELLNDEEKAAAKWLTGNIASAAYASWSDIANGNISLDKCKLIFFHRHCSSYGNYNGFAEAEQGAMTALARMKDFWQKGGAFVLGRSAVNYAIALGAMPEDAYPNNVWGGGGGEGSDLMGDDPWHTFAYDITHPLWNGLATYPGAPDNAVYTLDKDYTICNTTSQFGFWDTYQSGKDAVEAKTGGRALTGDNSVNAWELKAYSGEFGKGGIICLGSGLYDWNSPTPYTSHYHNNMGKILLNAFDYLTK
;
A
#
# COMPACT_ATOMS: atom_id res chain seq x y z
N MET A 1 43.25 -15.16 -18.03
CA MET A 1 44.06 -15.59 -16.86
C MET A 1 43.40 -15.27 -15.52
N LYS A 2 42.69 -14.14 -15.32
CA LYS A 2 42.03 -13.77 -14.06
C LYS A 2 40.86 -14.68 -13.64
N THR A 3 40.12 -15.29 -14.55
CA THR A 3 38.94 -16.12 -14.27
C THR A 3 39.33 -17.54 -13.79
N ARG A 4 40.47 -18.07 -14.17
CA ARG A 4 40.96 -19.38 -13.70
C ARG A 4 41.51 -19.36 -12.28
N ILE A 5 42.02 -18.21 -11.84
CA ILE A 5 42.54 -18.04 -10.47
C ILE A 5 41.41 -17.93 -9.45
N LYS A 6 40.27 -17.30 -9.79
CA LYS A 6 39.10 -17.24 -8.91
C LYS A 6 38.48 -18.62 -8.63
N ASN A 7 38.42 -19.49 -9.64
CA ASN A 7 37.86 -20.83 -9.46
C ASN A 7 38.80 -21.78 -8.68
N LEU A 8 40.13 -21.52 -8.70
CA LEU A 8 41.10 -22.28 -7.92
C LEU A 8 41.04 -21.86 -6.45
N LEU A 9 40.93 -20.56 -6.15
CA LEU A 9 40.79 -20.05 -4.77
C LEU A 9 39.46 -20.49 -4.12
N SER A 10 38.36 -20.53 -4.87
CA SER A 10 37.06 -21.02 -4.37
C SER A 10 37.10 -22.51 -4.00
N ARG A 11 37.81 -23.34 -4.77
CA ARG A 11 37.98 -24.78 -4.51
C ARG A 11 38.91 -25.05 -3.34
N VAL A 12 39.96 -24.25 -3.19
CA VAL A 12 40.87 -24.35 -2.04
C VAL A 12 40.20 -23.90 -0.74
N LEU A 13 39.35 -22.85 -0.79
CA LEU A 13 38.57 -22.42 0.38
C LEU A 13 37.53 -23.45 0.79
N LEU A 14 36.89 -24.15 -0.17
CA LEU A 14 35.94 -25.22 0.11
C LEU A 14 36.61 -26.44 0.73
N CYS A 15 37.80 -26.83 0.26
CA CYS A 15 38.57 -27.91 0.84
C CYS A 15 39.10 -27.59 2.26
N CYS A 16 39.52 -26.34 2.51
CA CYS A 16 39.94 -25.89 3.82
C CYS A 16 38.79 -25.88 4.86
N ASN A 17 37.56 -25.52 4.43
CA ASN A 17 36.40 -25.60 5.34
C ASN A 17 35.96 -27.04 5.67
N ILE A 18 36.12 -27.97 4.72
CA ILE A 18 35.83 -29.40 4.97
C ILE A 18 36.90 -30.03 5.88
N VAL A 19 38.16 -29.67 5.73
CA VAL A 19 39.22 -30.13 6.62
C VAL A 19 39.11 -29.49 8.02
N ALA A 20 38.72 -28.23 8.13
CA ALA A 20 38.49 -27.58 9.41
C ALA A 20 37.25 -28.16 10.14
N ALA A 21 36.21 -28.57 9.40
CA ALA A 21 35.03 -29.24 9.99
C ALA A 21 35.39 -30.68 10.51
N LEU A 22 36.35 -31.37 9.85
CA LEU A 22 36.79 -32.70 10.27
C LEU A 22 37.78 -32.65 11.43
N THR A 23 38.52 -31.55 11.64
CA THR A 23 39.45 -31.42 12.77
C THR A 23 38.81 -30.94 14.07
N VAL A 24 37.61 -30.36 14.02
CA VAL A 24 36.84 -29.99 15.23
C VAL A 24 36.14 -31.23 15.87
N LEU A 25 35.96 -32.31 15.11
CA LEU A 25 35.38 -33.56 15.62
C LEU A 25 36.37 -34.49 16.35
N SER A 26 37.66 -34.15 16.44
CA SER A 26 38.67 -35.01 17.09
C SER A 26 39.25 -34.43 18.39
N SER A 27 38.58 -33.44 19.01
CA SER A 27 39.03 -32.83 20.27
C SER A 27 37.94 -32.84 21.35
N CYS A 28 37.35 -34.00 21.59
CA CYS A 28 36.69 -34.31 22.87
C CYS A 28 37.13 -35.68 23.28
N ASN A 29 38.21 -35.71 24.05
CA ASN A 29 38.55 -36.85 24.89
C ASN A 29 37.83 -36.64 26.22
N ASP A 30 36.58 -37.06 26.29
CA ASP A 30 35.88 -37.36 27.55
C ASP A 30 35.33 -38.77 27.46
N ASP A 31 35.61 -39.58 28.46
CA ASP A 31 35.27 -40.99 28.57
C ASP A 31 33.77 -41.32 28.66
N ASN A 32 32.93 -40.54 27.96
CA ASN A 32 31.49 -40.72 27.83
C ASN A 32 31.04 -40.57 26.37
N THR A 33 31.71 -41.25 25.44
CA THR A 33 31.26 -41.38 24.06
C THR A 33 30.08 -42.34 23.98
N GLY A 34 28.87 -41.84 24.23
CA GLY A 34 27.69 -42.48 23.70
C GLY A 34 27.82 -42.54 22.18
N SER A 35 27.82 -43.70 21.58
CA SER A 35 27.85 -43.84 20.12
C SER A 35 26.60 -43.21 19.55
N ILE A 36 26.77 -42.14 18.72
CA ILE A 36 25.63 -41.53 18.01
C ILE A 36 24.99 -42.58 17.09
N ASN A 37 23.76 -42.95 17.40
CA ASN A 37 23.00 -43.91 16.59
C ASN A 37 22.24 -43.20 15.48
N VAL A 38 22.85 -43.12 14.31
CA VAL A 38 22.26 -42.52 13.07
C VAL A 38 21.73 -43.57 12.10
N SER A 39 21.66 -44.84 12.50
CA SER A 39 21.18 -45.93 11.65
C SER A 39 19.64 -46.01 11.56
N SER A 40 18.94 -45.22 12.34
CA SER A 40 17.47 -45.17 12.39
C SER A 40 16.91 -44.19 11.36
N THR A 41 15.67 -44.36 10.96
CA THR A 41 14.87 -43.39 10.19
C THR A 41 13.99 -42.61 11.17
N CYS A 42 13.77 -41.30 10.87
CA CYS A 42 13.03 -40.42 11.76
C CYS A 42 12.16 -39.48 10.91
N PHE A 43 10.99 -39.92 10.47
CA PHE A 43 10.04 -39.13 9.68
C PHE A 43 8.59 -39.53 9.95
N VAL A 44 7.65 -38.64 9.56
CA VAL A 44 6.21 -38.90 9.63
C VAL A 44 5.77 -39.53 8.30
N GLU A 45 5.01 -40.62 8.40
CA GLU A 45 4.46 -41.33 7.24
C GLU A 45 2.99 -41.02 7.01
N LYS A 46 2.23 -40.76 8.08
CA LYS A 46 0.81 -40.45 8.05
C LYS A 46 0.42 -39.58 9.22
N PHE A 47 -0.45 -38.59 8.97
CA PHE A 47 -1.07 -37.74 9.98
C PHE A 47 -2.52 -37.45 9.56
N VAL A 48 -3.50 -37.79 10.41
CA VAL A 48 -4.94 -37.59 10.11
C VAL A 48 -5.62 -36.99 11.33
N LEU A 49 -6.43 -35.97 11.08
CA LEU A 49 -7.30 -35.35 12.08
C LEU A 49 -8.77 -35.69 11.83
N ASN A 50 -9.55 -35.88 12.91
CA ASN A 50 -10.98 -36.15 12.92
C ASN A 50 -11.42 -37.26 11.97
N GLY A 51 -10.55 -38.23 11.70
CA GLY A 51 -10.84 -39.40 10.85
C GLY A 51 -10.94 -39.14 9.36
N GLN A 52 -10.83 -37.89 8.90
CA GLN A 52 -11.05 -37.50 7.52
C GLN A 52 -10.07 -36.50 6.94
N TYR A 53 -9.40 -35.69 7.78
CA TYR A 53 -8.48 -34.66 7.29
C TYR A 53 -7.06 -35.18 7.28
N GLU A 54 -6.60 -35.70 6.14
CA GLU A 54 -5.26 -36.23 5.98
C GLU A 54 -4.26 -35.12 5.65
N GLY A 55 -3.12 -35.13 6.35
CA GLY A 55 -2.04 -34.14 6.20
C GLY A 55 -1.16 -34.46 4.99
N LEU A 56 -0.90 -33.47 4.15
CA LEU A 56 0.15 -33.51 3.14
C LEU A 56 1.50 -33.32 3.83
N ILE A 57 2.33 -34.38 3.83
CA ILE A 57 3.61 -34.40 4.52
C ILE A 57 4.72 -34.02 3.55
N ASN A 58 5.44 -32.95 3.85
CA ASN A 58 6.67 -32.57 3.16
C ASN A 58 7.85 -32.74 4.11
N THR A 59 8.60 -33.84 3.95
CA THR A 59 9.72 -34.19 4.82
C THR A 59 10.92 -33.24 4.62
N GLU A 60 11.16 -32.73 3.43
CA GLU A 60 12.27 -31.82 3.15
C GLU A 60 12.06 -30.46 3.83
N LYS A 61 10.84 -29.92 3.74
CA LYS A 61 10.43 -28.66 4.37
C LYS A 61 10.04 -28.85 5.83
N ARG A 62 9.92 -30.09 6.32
CA ARG A 62 9.44 -30.44 7.66
C ARG A 62 8.08 -29.84 7.97
N GLN A 63 7.12 -30.00 7.06
CA GLN A 63 5.78 -29.46 7.15
C GLN A 63 4.73 -30.53 6.95
N ILE A 64 3.65 -30.42 7.71
CA ILE A 64 2.42 -31.18 7.52
C ILE A 64 1.29 -30.17 7.34
N LYS A 65 0.76 -30.09 6.13
CA LYS A 65 -0.34 -29.18 5.81
C LYS A 65 -1.65 -29.96 5.75
N ILE A 66 -2.63 -29.55 6.51
CA ILE A 66 -3.96 -30.14 6.58
C ILE A 66 -4.97 -29.11 6.11
N LYS A 67 -5.81 -29.48 5.16
CA LYS A 67 -6.91 -28.66 4.65
C LYS A 67 -8.22 -29.15 5.25
N VAL A 68 -9.04 -28.21 5.71
CA VAL A 68 -10.39 -28.43 6.20
C VAL A 68 -11.36 -27.59 5.37
N PRO A 69 -12.66 -27.93 5.30
CA PRO A 69 -13.64 -27.13 4.55
C PRO A 69 -13.60 -25.65 4.89
N VAL A 70 -13.95 -24.80 3.92
CA VAL A 70 -13.89 -23.33 4.05
C VAL A 70 -14.68 -22.80 5.26
N ASP A 71 -15.79 -23.46 5.59
CA ASP A 71 -16.71 -23.15 6.69
C ASP A 71 -16.39 -23.88 8.01
N PHE A 72 -15.30 -24.66 8.04
CA PHE A 72 -14.91 -25.40 9.23
C PHE A 72 -14.35 -24.46 10.32
N THR A 73 -15.01 -24.45 11.49
CA THR A 73 -14.68 -23.53 12.61
C THR A 73 -14.06 -24.22 13.83
N GLU A 74 -14.12 -25.57 13.92
CA GLU A 74 -13.78 -26.32 15.13
C GLU A 74 -12.30 -26.71 15.21
N LYS A 75 -11.38 -25.86 14.73
CA LYS A 75 -9.93 -26.13 14.77
C LYS A 75 -9.34 -26.14 16.18
N SER A 76 -10.04 -25.55 17.14
CA SER A 76 -9.58 -25.47 18.54
C SER A 76 -9.59 -26.80 19.28
N ASN A 77 -10.27 -27.85 18.76
CA ASN A 77 -10.39 -29.15 19.39
C ASN A 77 -10.47 -30.30 18.39
N MET A 78 -9.35 -30.57 17.69
CA MET A 78 -9.28 -31.64 16.69
C MET A 78 -8.57 -32.88 17.26
N GLU A 79 -9.15 -34.06 16.99
CA GLU A 79 -8.61 -35.35 17.42
C GLU A 79 -7.57 -35.87 16.40
N ILE A 80 -6.41 -36.32 16.88
CA ILE A 80 -5.47 -37.09 16.07
C ILE A 80 -5.97 -38.52 15.93
N THR A 81 -6.51 -38.87 14.77
CA THR A 81 -7.08 -40.20 14.54
C THR A 81 -6.10 -41.18 13.88
N ALA A 82 -5.06 -40.67 13.22
CA ALA A 82 -3.94 -41.48 12.77
C ALA A 82 -2.61 -40.68 12.86
N LEU A 83 -1.59 -41.31 13.38
CA LEU A 83 -0.21 -40.81 13.38
C LEU A 83 0.69 -42.02 13.17
N CYS A 84 1.33 -42.13 11.99
CA CYS A 84 2.32 -43.14 11.68
C CYS A 84 3.67 -42.45 11.51
N VAL A 85 4.66 -42.99 12.12
CA VAL A 85 6.05 -42.54 12.04
C VAL A 85 6.98 -43.73 11.78
N SER A 86 8.21 -43.45 11.39
CA SER A 86 9.24 -44.48 11.18
C SER A 86 9.31 -45.49 12.33
N ALA A 87 9.60 -46.74 12.03
CA ALA A 87 9.69 -47.80 13.04
C ALA A 87 10.67 -47.45 14.17
N GLY A 88 10.19 -47.53 15.40
CA GLY A 88 10.96 -47.18 16.61
C GLY A 88 10.98 -45.69 16.96
N ALA A 89 10.45 -44.81 16.13
CA ALA A 89 10.36 -43.38 16.44
C ALA A 89 9.29 -43.10 17.51
N GLN A 90 9.53 -42.05 18.30
CA GLN A 90 8.64 -41.54 19.34
C GLN A 90 8.21 -40.13 19.00
N THR A 91 7.03 -39.70 19.46
CA THR A 91 6.45 -38.39 19.20
C THR A 91 5.89 -37.74 20.46
N ASN A 92 5.83 -36.39 20.44
CA ASN A 92 5.17 -35.62 21.50
C ASN A 92 3.64 -35.55 21.37
N MET A 93 3.10 -36.04 20.26
CA MET A 93 1.66 -36.17 19.99
C MET A 93 1.33 -37.64 19.75
N LYS A 94 0.11 -38.04 20.03
CA LYS A 94 -0.34 -39.43 19.85
C LYS A 94 -1.77 -39.53 19.36
N VAL A 95 -2.15 -40.65 18.79
CA VAL A 95 -3.53 -40.97 18.43
C VAL A 95 -4.42 -40.88 19.66
N GLY A 96 -5.55 -40.19 19.53
CA GLY A 96 -6.51 -39.87 20.58
C GLY A 96 -6.25 -38.53 21.29
N ASP A 97 -5.15 -37.84 21.00
CA ASP A 97 -4.96 -36.48 21.52
C ASP A 97 -5.94 -35.50 20.83
N HIS A 98 -6.56 -34.66 21.65
CA HIS A 98 -7.36 -33.54 21.21
C HIS A 98 -6.57 -32.24 21.33
N LEU A 99 -6.27 -31.58 20.24
CA LEU A 99 -5.40 -30.41 20.18
C LEU A 99 -6.04 -29.22 19.51
N ASN A 100 -5.59 -28.03 19.91
CA ASN A 100 -5.98 -26.78 19.27
C ASN A 100 -5.05 -26.50 18.07
N PHE A 101 -5.62 -26.40 16.86
CA PHE A 101 -4.94 -26.06 15.60
C PHE A 101 -5.37 -24.70 15.03
N ASP A 102 -5.92 -23.79 15.85
CA ASP A 102 -6.10 -22.39 15.42
C ASP A 102 -4.74 -21.71 15.13
N ALA A 103 -3.68 -22.23 15.74
CA ALA A 103 -2.29 -21.88 15.44
C ALA A 103 -1.50 -23.15 15.10
N ASP A 104 -0.41 -22.97 14.35
CA ASP A 104 0.49 -24.05 13.98
C ASP A 104 1.06 -24.76 15.22
N ARG A 105 1.24 -26.07 15.10
CA ARG A 105 1.77 -26.93 16.15
C ARG A 105 3.10 -27.56 15.72
N ASN A 106 3.95 -27.82 16.70
CA ASN A 106 5.20 -28.52 16.47
C ASN A 106 5.06 -30.00 16.84
N LEU A 107 5.16 -30.89 15.84
CA LEU A 107 5.24 -32.33 16.03
C LEU A 107 6.72 -32.72 16.10
N HIS A 108 7.15 -33.06 17.29
CA HIS A 108 8.51 -33.56 17.55
C HIS A 108 8.56 -35.07 17.33
N VAL A 109 9.46 -35.51 16.47
CA VAL A 109 9.70 -36.93 16.18
C VAL A 109 11.16 -37.25 16.54
N SER A 110 11.38 -38.27 17.32
CA SER A 110 12.74 -38.73 17.73
C SER A 110 12.92 -40.22 17.58
N ASN A 111 14.10 -40.65 17.13
CA ASN A 111 14.46 -42.06 17.01
C ASN A 111 15.97 -42.25 17.27
N GLY A 112 16.29 -42.69 18.49
CA GLY A 112 17.67 -42.67 18.99
C GLY A 112 18.16 -41.21 19.10
N ASP A 113 19.29 -40.92 18.47
CA ASP A 113 19.88 -39.57 18.43
C ASP A 113 19.35 -38.67 17.30
N LEU A 114 18.46 -39.19 16.47
CA LEU A 114 17.83 -38.44 15.40
C LEU A 114 16.57 -37.70 15.90
N VAL A 115 16.43 -36.45 15.52
CA VAL A 115 15.29 -35.61 15.86
C VAL A 115 14.81 -34.86 14.61
N MET A 116 13.50 -34.86 14.37
CA MET A 116 12.85 -34.04 13.39
C MET A 116 11.63 -33.33 13.97
N ASP A 117 11.58 -32.03 13.78
CA ASP A 117 10.44 -31.21 14.15
C ASP A 117 9.64 -30.83 12.88
N TYR A 118 8.37 -31.22 12.86
CA TYR A 118 7.44 -30.87 11.79
C TYR A 118 6.49 -29.79 12.25
N GLN A 119 6.35 -28.73 11.45
CA GLN A 119 5.30 -27.76 11.65
C GLN A 119 3.98 -28.31 11.07
N VAL A 120 3.00 -28.53 11.92
CA VAL A 120 1.65 -28.97 11.56
C VAL A 120 0.74 -27.77 11.47
N SER A 121 0.19 -27.51 10.29
CA SER A 121 -0.72 -26.39 10.04
C SER A 121 -2.07 -26.89 9.53
N VAL A 122 -3.17 -26.36 10.10
CA VAL A 122 -4.53 -26.59 9.62
C VAL A 122 -5.09 -25.30 9.04
N ARG A 123 -5.46 -25.32 7.78
CA ARG A 123 -6.01 -24.14 7.07
C ARG A 123 -7.33 -24.51 6.45
N ASN A 124 -8.26 -23.53 6.39
CA ASN A 124 -9.46 -23.70 5.59
C ASN A 124 -9.08 -23.77 4.12
N ASP A 125 -9.72 -24.67 3.40
CA ASP A 125 -9.43 -24.95 2.00
C ASP A 125 -10.07 -23.86 1.13
N GLU A 126 -9.28 -22.87 0.79
CA GLU A 126 -9.69 -21.75 -0.05
C GLU A 126 -8.61 -21.49 -1.09
N ALA A 127 -8.98 -21.67 -2.36
CA ALA A 127 -8.12 -21.29 -3.47
C ALA A 127 -8.15 -19.77 -3.64
N LEU A 128 -7.06 -19.07 -3.30
CA LEU A 128 -6.94 -17.62 -3.39
C LEU A 128 -6.08 -17.18 -4.58
N MET A 129 -6.54 -16.14 -5.26
CA MET A 129 -5.77 -15.45 -6.28
C MET A 129 -4.78 -14.49 -5.61
N SER A 130 -3.49 -14.61 -5.89
CA SER A 130 -2.45 -13.74 -5.35
C SER A 130 -1.96 -12.68 -6.34
N LEU A 131 -2.15 -12.92 -7.65
CA LEU A 131 -1.81 -12.00 -8.72
C LEU A 131 -2.79 -12.17 -9.88
N PHE A 132 -3.17 -11.05 -10.48
CA PHE A 132 -3.82 -10.98 -11.80
C PHE A 132 -3.14 -9.90 -12.63
N MET A 133 -2.82 -10.21 -13.87
CA MET A 133 -2.28 -9.27 -14.86
C MET A 133 -3.09 -9.41 -16.16
N LEU A 134 -3.36 -8.28 -16.82
CA LEU A 134 -3.99 -8.22 -18.16
C LEU A 134 -3.08 -7.43 -19.08
N GLU A 135 -2.47 -8.05 -20.08
CA GLU A 135 -1.48 -7.43 -20.98
C GLU A 135 -0.40 -6.62 -20.23
N GLY A 136 0.06 -7.16 -19.07
CA GLY A 136 1.05 -6.50 -18.20
C GLY A 136 0.48 -5.47 -17.23
N ILE A 137 -0.82 -5.16 -17.28
CA ILE A 137 -1.50 -4.27 -16.34
C ILE A 137 -1.98 -5.08 -15.13
N LYS A 138 -1.52 -4.72 -13.92
CA LYS A 138 -1.90 -5.41 -12.70
C LYS A 138 -3.35 -5.10 -12.30
N GLY A 139 -4.13 -6.14 -12.05
CA GLY A 139 -5.48 -6.03 -11.52
C GLY A 139 -5.50 -5.95 -10.00
N ALA A 140 -6.45 -5.22 -9.48
CA ALA A 140 -6.73 -5.13 -8.06
C ALA A 140 -7.68 -6.25 -7.65
N ILE A 141 -7.23 -7.08 -6.71
CA ILE A 141 -7.96 -8.26 -6.24
C ILE A 141 -8.68 -7.93 -4.94
N ASN A 142 -10.00 -8.08 -4.94
CA ASN A 142 -10.81 -8.09 -3.71
C ASN A 142 -11.04 -9.55 -3.30
N GLN A 143 -10.41 -9.95 -2.18
CA GLN A 143 -10.50 -11.33 -1.68
C GLN A 143 -11.84 -11.65 -1.05
N GLU A 144 -12.55 -10.66 -0.52
CA GLU A 144 -13.85 -10.84 0.13
C GLU A 144 -14.94 -11.08 -0.93
N ASP A 145 -15.03 -10.21 -1.93
CA ASP A 145 -16.04 -10.28 -2.98
C ASP A 145 -15.65 -11.21 -4.13
N LYS A 146 -14.41 -11.74 -4.13
CA LYS A 146 -13.85 -12.55 -5.22
C LYS A 146 -13.92 -11.85 -6.57
N THR A 147 -13.54 -10.57 -6.57
CA THR A 147 -13.51 -9.75 -7.78
C THR A 147 -12.10 -9.25 -8.09
N VAL A 148 -11.86 -8.99 -9.36
CA VAL A 148 -10.66 -8.32 -9.85
C VAL A 148 -11.08 -7.13 -10.70
N THR A 149 -10.53 -5.95 -10.45
CA THR A 149 -10.75 -4.76 -11.27
C THR A 149 -9.47 -4.36 -11.99
N VAL A 150 -9.59 -4.08 -13.29
CA VAL A 150 -8.48 -3.61 -14.13
C VAL A 150 -8.90 -2.35 -14.87
N SER A 151 -8.10 -1.29 -14.79
CA SER A 151 -8.32 -0.07 -15.55
C SER A 151 -7.39 -0.05 -16.77
N VAL A 152 -7.96 0.01 -17.97
CA VAL A 152 -7.23 0.01 -19.24
C VAL A 152 -7.48 1.31 -19.97
N MET A 153 -6.42 1.97 -20.42
CA MET A 153 -6.56 3.19 -21.24
C MET A 153 -7.20 2.87 -22.59
N THR A 154 -8.18 3.68 -23.03
CA THR A 154 -8.83 3.51 -24.36
C THR A 154 -7.86 3.57 -25.52
N ASN A 155 -6.75 4.29 -25.36
CA ASN A 155 -5.68 4.43 -26.36
C ASN A 155 -4.49 3.48 -26.14
N SER A 156 -4.60 2.51 -25.23
CA SER A 156 -3.54 1.53 -24.95
C SER A 156 -3.23 0.62 -26.13
N GLY A 157 -4.16 0.49 -27.10
CA GLY A 157 -4.05 -0.46 -28.20
C GLY A 157 -4.35 -1.91 -27.81
N ILE A 158 -4.76 -2.15 -26.57
CA ILE A 158 -5.13 -3.49 -26.07
C ILE A 158 -6.49 -3.89 -26.68
N ASP A 159 -6.51 -5.03 -27.32
CA ASP A 159 -7.74 -5.67 -27.79
C ASP A 159 -8.38 -6.48 -26.67
N LEU A 160 -9.32 -5.86 -25.94
CA LEU A 160 -10.01 -6.51 -24.82
C LEU A 160 -10.84 -7.74 -25.24
N SER A 161 -11.18 -7.89 -26.52
CA SER A 161 -11.89 -9.08 -27.00
C SER A 161 -10.98 -10.33 -27.08
N ASN A 162 -9.65 -10.12 -27.02
CA ASN A 162 -8.66 -11.19 -27.18
C ASN A 162 -7.34 -10.88 -26.41
N ALA A 163 -7.47 -10.43 -25.16
CA ALA A 163 -6.34 -10.02 -24.32
C ALA A 163 -5.76 -11.19 -23.53
N THR A 164 -4.43 -11.21 -23.39
CA THR A 164 -3.70 -12.20 -22.59
C THR A 164 -3.77 -11.84 -21.12
N PHE A 165 -4.05 -12.83 -20.27
CA PHE A 165 -4.02 -12.65 -18.83
C PHE A 165 -3.07 -13.63 -18.13
N GLU A 166 -2.54 -13.20 -16.98
CA GLU A 166 -1.70 -14.01 -16.11
C GLU A 166 -2.32 -14.06 -14.72
N VAL A 167 -2.31 -15.25 -14.11
CA VAL A 167 -2.82 -15.50 -12.76
C VAL A 167 -1.76 -16.25 -11.95
N ALA A 168 -1.51 -15.79 -10.73
CA ALA A 168 -0.90 -16.60 -9.69
C ALA A 168 -1.93 -16.86 -8.58
N CYS A 169 -1.93 -18.07 -8.05
CA CYS A 169 -2.84 -18.52 -7.01
C CYS A 169 -2.10 -19.26 -5.89
N SER A 170 -2.85 -19.74 -4.89
CA SER A 170 -2.32 -20.57 -3.80
C SER A 170 -1.49 -21.75 -4.31
N GLU A 171 -0.52 -22.21 -3.53
CA GLU A 171 0.55 -23.14 -3.94
C GLU A 171 0.02 -24.43 -4.62
N ASP A 172 -1.14 -24.95 -4.22
CA ASP A 172 -1.71 -26.19 -4.74
C ASP A 172 -2.91 -25.97 -5.68
N ALA A 173 -3.25 -24.69 -5.96
CA ALA A 173 -4.39 -24.37 -6.81
C ALA A 173 -3.99 -24.22 -8.28
N THR A 174 -4.91 -24.59 -9.16
CA THR A 174 -4.83 -24.35 -10.60
C THR A 174 -5.92 -23.38 -11.03
N CYS A 175 -5.71 -22.62 -12.10
CA CYS A 175 -6.74 -21.72 -12.63
C CYS A 175 -7.33 -22.23 -13.96
N SER A 176 -8.60 -21.95 -14.16
CA SER A 176 -9.32 -22.22 -15.39
C SER A 176 -10.14 -20.98 -15.80
N PRO A 177 -9.94 -20.41 -17.00
CA PRO A 177 -8.94 -20.80 -18.00
C PRO A 177 -7.50 -20.66 -17.49
N ALA A 178 -6.55 -21.35 -18.11
CA ALA A 178 -5.16 -21.40 -17.69
C ALA A 178 -4.49 -20.01 -17.81
N SER A 179 -3.60 -19.71 -16.85
CA SER A 179 -2.74 -18.51 -16.90
C SER A 179 -1.91 -18.47 -18.19
N GLY A 180 -1.73 -17.28 -18.76
CA GLY A 180 -1.05 -17.07 -20.04
C GLY A 180 -1.92 -17.31 -21.27
N THR A 181 -3.21 -17.64 -21.10
CA THR A 181 -4.17 -17.76 -22.22
C THR A 181 -4.85 -16.42 -22.50
N LYS A 182 -5.59 -16.37 -23.62
CA LYS A 182 -6.37 -15.20 -24.03
C LYS A 182 -7.82 -15.33 -23.59
N GLY A 183 -8.42 -14.19 -23.23
CA GLY A 183 -9.81 -14.08 -22.85
C GLY A 183 -10.49 -12.87 -23.48
N ASN A 184 -11.83 -12.88 -23.45
CA ASN A 184 -12.64 -11.74 -23.82
C ASN A 184 -13.05 -10.98 -22.55
N PHE A 185 -12.52 -9.77 -22.39
CA PHE A 185 -12.72 -8.89 -21.24
C PHE A 185 -13.60 -7.67 -21.58
N THR A 186 -14.34 -7.72 -22.69
CA THR A 186 -15.35 -6.69 -23.00
C THR A 186 -16.58 -6.80 -22.11
N GLU A 187 -16.76 -7.95 -21.48
CA GLU A 187 -17.76 -8.26 -20.47
C GLU A 187 -17.06 -8.87 -19.24
N PRO A 188 -17.74 -8.96 -18.08
CA PRO A 188 -17.15 -9.59 -16.90
C PRO A 188 -16.65 -11.00 -17.18
N PHE A 189 -15.36 -11.26 -16.92
CA PHE A 189 -14.70 -12.51 -17.24
C PHE A 189 -14.49 -13.34 -15.96
N GLN A 190 -14.87 -14.63 -16.02
CA GLN A 190 -14.73 -15.52 -14.86
C GLN A 190 -13.48 -16.37 -14.92
N ILE A 191 -12.79 -16.47 -13.79
CA ILE A 191 -11.66 -17.36 -13.56
C ILE A 191 -11.97 -18.23 -12.36
N THR A 192 -11.97 -19.53 -12.57
CA THR A 192 -12.15 -20.51 -11.49
C THR A 192 -10.79 -20.98 -11.01
N LEU A 193 -10.52 -20.83 -9.72
CA LEU A 193 -9.41 -21.47 -9.05
C LEU A 193 -9.88 -22.79 -8.49
N ASN A 194 -9.17 -23.86 -8.82
CA ASN A 194 -9.47 -25.21 -8.38
C ASN A 194 -8.32 -25.72 -7.50
N ASP A 195 -8.65 -26.12 -6.28
CA ASP A 195 -7.76 -26.76 -5.34
C ASP A 195 -8.37 -28.08 -4.88
N ASN A 196 -8.37 -29.07 -5.76
CA ASN A 196 -8.85 -30.47 -5.57
C ASN A 196 -10.13 -30.68 -4.73
N THR A 197 -10.37 -29.84 -3.71
CA THR A 197 -11.49 -29.93 -2.76
C THR A 197 -12.44 -28.72 -2.81
N ALA A 198 -11.96 -27.57 -3.29
CA ALA A 198 -12.76 -26.34 -3.37
C ALA A 198 -12.55 -25.62 -4.71
N ASN A 199 -13.63 -25.02 -5.20
CA ASN A 199 -13.59 -24.13 -6.36
C ASN A 199 -13.94 -22.73 -5.92
N THR A 200 -13.04 -21.77 -6.18
CA THR A 200 -13.27 -20.34 -5.95
C THR A 200 -13.37 -19.63 -7.30
N VAL A 201 -14.46 -18.91 -7.53
CA VAL A 201 -14.68 -18.17 -8.78
C VAL A 201 -14.41 -16.69 -8.55
N TYR A 202 -13.47 -16.13 -9.30
CA TYR A 202 -13.22 -14.69 -9.38
C TYR A 202 -13.85 -14.11 -10.64
N THR A 203 -14.49 -12.94 -10.50
CA THR A 203 -15.01 -12.19 -11.63
C THR A 203 -14.11 -10.98 -11.90
N VAL A 204 -13.58 -10.93 -13.13
CA VAL A 204 -12.70 -9.85 -13.59
C VAL A 204 -13.55 -8.81 -14.30
N TYR A 205 -13.47 -7.55 -13.83
CA TYR A 205 -14.09 -6.38 -14.43
C TYR A 205 -13.01 -5.50 -15.05
N VAL A 206 -13.13 -5.20 -16.33
CA VAL A 206 -12.23 -4.26 -17.02
C VAL A 206 -12.96 -2.98 -17.33
N THR A 207 -12.43 -1.86 -16.82
CA THR A 207 -12.94 -0.53 -17.10
C THR A 207 -12.01 0.18 -18.07
N GLN A 208 -12.55 0.62 -19.22
CA GLN A 208 -11.81 1.48 -20.12
C GLN A 208 -11.88 2.92 -19.63
N ILE A 209 -10.72 3.51 -19.40
CA ILE A 209 -10.59 4.92 -19.02
C ILE A 209 -10.03 5.73 -20.20
N GLN A 210 -10.59 6.92 -20.42
CA GLN A 210 -10.02 7.85 -21.39
C GLN A 210 -8.74 8.49 -20.83
N ASP A 211 -7.94 9.11 -21.72
CA ASP A 211 -6.78 9.89 -21.28
C ASP A 211 -7.21 10.88 -20.19
N PRO A 212 -6.70 10.75 -18.96
CA PRO A 212 -7.18 11.55 -17.86
C PRO A 212 -6.77 13.02 -18.03
N VAL A 213 -7.69 13.92 -17.69
CA VAL A 213 -7.38 15.36 -17.59
C VAL A 213 -6.92 15.74 -16.19
N ALA A 214 -7.27 14.94 -15.19
CA ALA A 214 -6.78 15.03 -13.82
C ALA A 214 -6.59 13.64 -13.24
N LEU A 215 -5.57 13.47 -12.40
CA LEU A 215 -5.28 12.21 -11.71
C LEU A 215 -5.21 12.44 -10.21
N PHE A 216 -5.89 11.57 -9.46
CA PHE A 216 -5.49 11.33 -8.08
C PHE A 216 -4.40 10.26 -8.09
N VAL A 217 -3.29 10.52 -7.41
CA VAL A 217 -2.18 9.56 -7.34
C VAL A 217 -1.95 9.10 -5.90
N GLY A 218 -1.81 7.80 -5.70
CA GLY A 218 -1.65 7.22 -4.37
C GLY A 218 -0.76 5.99 -4.33
N ASN A 219 -0.52 5.48 -3.10
CA ASN A 219 0.35 4.32 -2.88
C ASN A 219 -0.35 2.97 -3.13
N ALA A 220 -1.67 2.94 -3.04
CA ALA A 220 -2.46 1.73 -3.23
C ALA A 220 -2.61 1.37 -4.71
N GLU A 221 -2.91 0.11 -5.01
CA GLU A 221 -3.14 -0.35 -6.38
C GLU A 221 -4.46 0.20 -6.98
N ASN A 222 -5.41 0.58 -6.13
CA ASN A 222 -6.68 1.20 -6.53
C ASN A 222 -7.28 2.04 -5.39
N ILE A 223 -8.36 2.77 -5.69
CA ILE A 223 -9.04 3.68 -4.74
C ILE A 223 -9.54 2.92 -3.50
N GLU A 224 -10.07 1.71 -3.63
CA GLU A 224 -10.70 1.00 -2.52
C GLU A 224 -9.69 0.54 -1.45
N LEU A 225 -8.42 0.40 -1.83
CA LEU A 225 -7.33 0.03 -0.94
C LEU A 225 -6.64 1.24 -0.27
N LEU A 226 -7.03 2.46 -0.60
CA LEU A 226 -6.58 3.66 0.09
C LEU A 226 -7.17 3.71 1.51
N ASN A 227 -6.50 4.42 2.42
CA ASN A 227 -7.14 4.78 3.69
C ASN A 227 -8.36 5.68 3.45
N ASP A 228 -9.23 5.81 4.43
CA ASP A 228 -10.53 6.46 4.26
C ASP A 228 -10.42 7.93 3.84
N GLU A 229 -9.41 8.64 4.33
CA GLU A 229 -9.15 10.05 3.99
C GLU A 229 -8.73 10.21 2.52
N GLU A 230 -7.71 9.46 2.10
CA GLU A 230 -7.24 9.46 0.72
C GLU A 230 -8.31 8.94 -0.26
N LYS A 231 -9.07 7.92 0.18
CA LYS A 231 -10.19 7.35 -0.58
C LYS A 231 -11.30 8.39 -0.81
N ALA A 232 -11.67 9.16 0.22
CA ALA A 232 -12.69 10.21 0.11
C ALA A 232 -12.24 11.28 -0.90
N ALA A 233 -10.99 11.74 -0.80
CA ALA A 233 -10.40 12.70 -1.74
C ALA A 233 -10.37 12.18 -3.18
N ALA A 234 -9.93 10.93 -3.38
CA ALA A 234 -9.86 10.29 -4.69
C ALA A 234 -11.25 10.11 -5.32
N LYS A 235 -12.22 9.61 -4.55
CA LYS A 235 -13.61 9.45 -5.00
C LYS A 235 -14.25 10.79 -5.34
N TRP A 236 -13.96 11.82 -4.56
CA TRP A 236 -14.46 13.15 -4.88
C TRP A 236 -13.90 13.65 -6.23
N LEU A 237 -12.57 13.57 -6.45
CA LEU A 237 -11.96 14.01 -7.70
C LEU A 237 -12.55 13.26 -8.90
N THR A 238 -12.60 11.94 -8.85
CA THR A 238 -13.07 11.10 -9.96
C THR A 238 -14.57 11.22 -10.23
N GLY A 239 -15.34 11.59 -9.22
CA GLY A 239 -16.79 11.80 -9.35
C GLY A 239 -17.20 13.22 -9.82
N ASN A 240 -16.32 14.21 -9.68
CA ASN A 240 -16.68 15.62 -9.92
C ASN A 240 -15.91 16.29 -11.07
N ILE A 241 -14.77 15.74 -11.49
CA ILE A 241 -14.03 16.24 -12.65
C ILE A 241 -14.16 15.23 -13.79
N ALA A 242 -14.73 15.67 -14.90
CA ALA A 242 -14.90 14.83 -16.09
C ALA A 242 -13.55 14.32 -16.60
N SER A 243 -13.45 13.03 -16.90
CA SER A 243 -12.22 12.36 -17.31
C SER A 243 -11.09 12.43 -16.24
N ALA A 244 -11.43 12.57 -14.97
CA ALA A 244 -10.48 12.31 -13.90
C ALA A 244 -10.38 10.81 -13.60
N ALA A 245 -9.21 10.36 -13.19
CA ALA A 245 -8.95 8.96 -12.86
C ALA A 245 -8.05 8.84 -11.63
N TYR A 246 -7.94 7.62 -11.12
CA TYR A 246 -6.93 7.22 -10.14
C TYR A 246 -5.77 6.53 -10.86
N ALA A 247 -4.56 6.75 -10.37
CA ALA A 247 -3.38 5.98 -10.73
C ALA A 247 -2.55 5.66 -9.49
N SER A 248 -2.00 4.45 -9.42
CA SER A 248 -0.97 4.16 -8.45
C SER A 248 0.37 4.80 -8.87
N TRP A 249 1.26 5.05 -7.90
CA TRP A 249 2.63 5.47 -8.22
C TRP A 249 3.35 4.46 -9.12
N SER A 250 3.03 3.18 -8.98
CA SER A 250 3.55 2.12 -9.84
C SER A 250 3.10 2.28 -11.29
N ASP A 251 1.81 2.62 -11.53
CA ASP A 251 1.29 2.85 -12.88
C ASP A 251 1.97 4.05 -13.54
N ILE A 252 2.19 5.11 -12.76
CA ILE A 252 2.93 6.27 -13.22
C ILE A 252 4.37 5.89 -13.57
N ALA A 253 5.08 5.22 -12.67
CA ALA A 253 6.49 4.87 -12.86
C ALA A 253 6.70 3.96 -14.07
N ASN A 254 5.81 2.98 -14.26
CA ASN A 254 5.86 2.00 -15.36
C ASN A 254 5.32 2.52 -16.70
N GLY A 255 4.67 3.70 -16.70
CA GLY A 255 4.09 4.23 -17.93
C GLY A 255 2.76 3.62 -18.34
N ASN A 256 2.09 2.93 -17.44
CA ASN A 256 0.77 2.33 -17.68
C ASN A 256 -0.32 3.39 -17.90
N ILE A 257 -0.10 4.61 -17.41
CA ILE A 257 -1.00 5.76 -17.58
C ILE A 257 -0.30 6.84 -18.41
N SER A 258 -0.98 7.31 -19.46
CA SER A 258 -0.55 8.47 -20.22
C SER A 258 -0.81 9.76 -19.44
N LEU A 259 0.17 10.67 -19.48
CA LEU A 259 0.05 12.02 -18.92
C LEU A 259 -0.13 13.09 -20.01
N ASP A 260 -0.25 12.70 -21.29
CA ASP A 260 -0.23 13.63 -22.42
C ASP A 260 -1.39 14.64 -22.40
N LYS A 261 -2.56 14.23 -21.92
CA LYS A 261 -3.73 15.10 -21.73
C LYS A 261 -3.96 15.52 -20.29
N CYS A 262 -3.19 14.96 -19.38
CA CYS A 262 -3.28 15.31 -17.96
C CYS A 262 -2.84 16.75 -17.75
N LYS A 263 -3.61 17.50 -16.96
CA LYS A 263 -3.34 18.89 -16.62
C LYS A 263 -3.06 19.06 -15.13
N LEU A 264 -3.65 18.17 -14.28
CA LEU A 264 -3.55 18.26 -12.85
C LEU A 264 -3.27 16.89 -12.23
N ILE A 265 -2.29 16.85 -11.33
CA ILE A 265 -2.06 15.75 -10.39
C ILE A 265 -2.54 16.20 -9.00
N PHE A 266 -3.44 15.45 -8.41
CA PHE A 266 -3.81 15.59 -7.00
C PHE A 266 -3.16 14.46 -6.19
N PHE A 267 -2.23 14.81 -5.34
CA PHE A 267 -1.63 13.91 -4.38
C PHE A 267 -1.99 14.35 -2.96
N HIS A 268 -2.80 13.57 -2.28
CA HIS A 268 -3.20 13.78 -0.90
C HIS A 268 -2.71 12.62 -0.05
N ARG A 269 -1.86 12.90 0.93
CA ARG A 269 -1.21 11.85 1.71
C ARG A 269 -1.52 11.96 3.19
N HIS A 270 -2.33 11.05 3.67
CA HIS A 270 -2.73 10.95 5.08
C HIS A 270 -1.95 9.82 5.77
N CYS A 271 -0.98 10.19 6.58
CA CYS A 271 -0.11 9.26 7.30
C CYS A 271 0.51 9.94 8.52
N SER A 272 1.28 9.19 9.30
CA SER A 272 2.14 9.75 10.35
C SER A 272 3.06 10.82 9.79
N SER A 273 3.40 11.80 10.62
CA SER A 273 4.40 12.80 10.27
C SER A 273 5.74 12.15 9.92
N TYR A 274 6.35 12.59 8.85
CA TYR A 274 7.71 12.18 8.46
C TYR A 274 8.81 12.94 9.18
N GLY A 275 8.46 13.95 9.96
CA GLY A 275 9.39 14.80 10.69
C GLY A 275 10.17 15.77 9.79
N ASN A 276 10.56 15.40 8.60
CA ASN A 276 11.29 16.22 7.61
C ASN A 276 11.19 15.60 6.20
N TYR A 277 11.80 16.29 5.22
CA TYR A 277 11.81 15.81 3.83
C TYR A 277 12.50 14.45 3.64
N ASN A 278 13.60 14.17 4.34
CA ASN A 278 14.28 12.89 4.21
C ASN A 278 13.38 11.72 4.66
N GLY A 279 12.68 11.89 5.79
CA GLY A 279 11.71 10.90 6.25
C GLY A 279 10.57 10.69 5.25
N PHE A 280 10.09 11.76 4.59
CA PHE A 280 9.14 11.64 3.49
C PHE A 280 9.71 10.84 2.32
N ALA A 281 10.91 11.16 1.86
CA ALA A 281 11.54 10.50 0.72
C ALA A 281 11.82 9.01 0.99
N GLU A 282 12.19 8.66 2.22
CA GLU A 282 12.38 7.26 2.64
C GLU A 282 11.08 6.47 2.71
N ALA A 283 10.01 7.09 3.19
CA ALA A 283 8.71 6.41 3.34
C ALA A 283 7.93 6.33 2.02
N GLU A 284 8.01 7.34 1.16
CA GLU A 284 7.21 7.46 -0.07
C GLU A 284 7.99 6.98 -1.32
N GLN A 285 8.57 5.76 -1.25
CA GLN A 285 9.39 5.19 -2.33
C GLN A 285 8.64 5.08 -3.68
N GLY A 286 7.32 4.84 -3.65
CA GLY A 286 6.49 4.83 -4.86
C GLY A 286 6.52 6.17 -5.58
N ALA A 287 6.26 7.26 -4.84
CA ALA A 287 6.30 8.63 -5.36
C ALA A 287 7.70 9.01 -5.86
N MET A 288 8.75 8.58 -5.14
CA MET A 288 10.13 8.85 -5.53
C MET A 288 10.54 8.07 -6.79
N THR A 289 10.06 6.84 -6.98
CA THR A 289 10.29 6.06 -8.20
C THR A 289 9.66 6.72 -9.43
N ALA A 290 8.48 7.32 -9.28
CA ALA A 290 7.78 8.03 -10.35
C ALA A 290 8.30 9.45 -10.59
N LEU A 291 9.22 9.97 -9.76
CA LEU A 291 9.62 11.38 -9.72
C LEU A 291 10.12 11.91 -11.06
N ALA A 292 10.88 11.13 -11.82
CA ALA A 292 11.38 11.57 -13.11
C ALA A 292 10.24 11.92 -14.10
N ARG A 293 9.19 11.10 -14.13
CA ARG A 293 8.00 11.36 -14.97
C ARG A 293 7.18 12.54 -14.45
N MET A 294 7.10 12.70 -13.14
CA MET A 294 6.38 13.83 -12.54
C MET A 294 7.12 15.16 -12.79
N LYS A 295 8.46 15.16 -12.77
CA LYS A 295 9.25 16.32 -13.18
C LYS A 295 9.04 16.67 -14.66
N ASP A 296 9.06 15.68 -15.54
CA ASP A 296 8.77 15.89 -16.98
C ASP A 296 7.35 16.44 -17.19
N PHE A 297 6.36 15.89 -16.48
CA PHE A 297 4.98 16.41 -16.49
C PHE A 297 4.92 17.88 -16.05
N TRP A 298 5.58 18.25 -14.95
CA TRP A 298 5.62 19.62 -14.45
C TRP A 298 6.35 20.55 -15.41
N GLN A 299 7.49 20.13 -15.98
CA GLN A 299 8.24 20.87 -16.99
C GLN A 299 7.42 21.17 -18.24
N LYS A 300 6.48 20.29 -18.61
CA LYS A 300 5.54 20.47 -19.72
C LYS A 300 4.32 21.31 -19.37
N GLY A 301 4.28 21.90 -18.19
CA GLY A 301 3.20 22.79 -17.73
C GLY A 301 2.08 22.07 -16.97
N GLY A 302 2.29 20.85 -16.56
CA GLY A 302 1.38 20.15 -15.64
C GLY A 302 1.37 20.78 -14.26
N ALA A 303 0.25 20.71 -13.57
CA ALA A 303 0.02 21.31 -12.28
C ALA A 303 -0.20 20.30 -11.17
N PHE A 304 -0.02 20.72 -9.91
CA PHE A 304 -0.24 19.86 -8.75
C PHE A 304 -1.14 20.53 -7.72
N VAL A 305 -1.96 19.68 -7.07
CA VAL A 305 -2.51 19.97 -5.74
C VAL A 305 -1.92 18.92 -4.79
N LEU A 306 -1.28 19.40 -3.73
CA LEU A 306 -0.61 18.56 -2.74
C LEU A 306 -1.28 18.76 -1.39
N GLY A 307 -1.84 17.67 -0.84
CA GLY A 307 -2.56 17.71 0.43
C GLY A 307 -1.84 17.01 1.57
N ARG A 308 -1.90 17.56 2.75
CA ARG A 308 -1.32 17.01 3.97
C ARG A 308 0.20 16.76 3.82
N SER A 309 0.66 15.57 4.18
CA SER A 309 2.08 15.21 4.08
C SER A 309 2.62 15.18 2.65
N ALA A 310 1.75 15.11 1.64
CA ALA A 310 2.15 15.18 0.23
C ALA A 310 2.77 16.53 -0.16
N VAL A 311 2.59 17.60 0.62
CA VAL A 311 3.23 18.91 0.35
C VAL A 311 4.76 18.82 0.27
N ASN A 312 5.36 17.82 0.94
CA ASN A 312 6.80 17.56 0.85
C ASN A 312 7.24 17.10 -0.56
N TYR A 313 6.31 16.64 -1.39
CA TYR A 313 6.61 16.28 -2.78
C TYR A 313 7.04 17.48 -3.63
N ALA A 314 6.64 18.70 -3.23
CA ALA A 314 7.11 19.94 -3.85
C ALA A 314 8.64 20.11 -3.78
N ILE A 315 9.26 19.64 -2.70
CA ILE A 315 10.72 19.61 -2.54
C ILE A 315 11.32 18.60 -3.53
N ALA A 316 10.77 17.39 -3.61
CA ALA A 316 11.22 16.37 -4.55
C ALA A 316 11.16 16.84 -6.00
N LEU A 317 10.10 17.56 -6.39
CA LEU A 317 9.95 18.18 -7.70
C LEU A 317 11.02 19.26 -7.96
N GLY A 318 11.57 19.88 -6.91
CA GLY A 318 12.46 21.03 -6.98
C GLY A 318 11.72 22.37 -7.06
N ALA A 319 10.42 22.38 -6.75
CA ALA A 319 9.60 23.59 -6.70
C ALA A 319 9.83 24.40 -5.40
N MET A 320 10.39 23.76 -4.37
CA MET A 320 10.69 24.34 -3.06
C MET A 320 12.07 23.83 -2.62
N PRO A 321 12.92 24.69 -1.99
CA PRO A 321 14.20 24.26 -1.45
C PRO A 321 14.04 23.18 -0.37
N GLU A 322 15.01 22.27 -0.24
CA GLU A 322 14.98 21.19 0.74
C GLU A 322 14.93 21.71 2.19
N ASP A 323 15.62 22.80 2.47
CA ASP A 323 15.64 23.44 3.78
C ASP A 323 14.40 24.32 4.05
N ALA A 324 13.45 24.39 3.10
CA ALA A 324 12.17 25.07 3.22
C ALA A 324 11.01 24.07 3.47
N TYR A 325 11.27 22.98 4.19
CA TYR A 325 10.22 22.04 4.57
C TYR A 325 9.29 22.61 5.66
N PRO A 326 8.03 22.15 5.73
CA PRO A 326 7.12 22.51 6.82
C PRO A 326 7.68 22.10 8.17
N ASN A 327 7.73 23.03 9.11
CA ASN A 327 8.30 22.83 10.45
C ASN A 327 7.25 22.53 11.53
N ASN A 328 5.97 22.65 11.20
CA ASN A 328 4.86 22.25 12.05
C ASN A 328 4.26 20.95 11.48
N VAL A 329 4.85 19.85 11.89
CA VAL A 329 4.49 18.50 11.45
C VAL A 329 4.11 17.68 12.66
N TRP A 330 2.86 17.28 12.75
CA TRP A 330 2.34 16.48 13.84
C TRP A 330 1.13 15.66 13.40
N GLY A 331 0.66 14.82 14.27
CA GLY A 331 -0.37 13.85 14.00
C GLY A 331 0.10 12.46 14.41
N GLY A 332 -0.70 11.77 15.20
CA GLY A 332 -0.49 10.36 15.52
C GLY A 332 -0.79 9.52 14.29
N GLY A 333 0.14 8.71 13.89
CA GLY A 333 0.11 7.86 12.71
C GLY A 333 -1.24 7.29 12.35
N GLY A 334 -1.88 7.84 11.35
CA GLY A 334 -3.08 7.28 10.76
C GLY A 334 -4.41 7.82 11.28
N GLY A 335 -4.44 9.04 11.80
CA GLY A 335 -5.70 9.72 12.10
C GLY A 335 -6.21 9.53 13.52
N GLU A 336 -5.38 9.07 14.39
CA GLU A 336 -5.68 9.08 15.81
C GLU A 336 -5.36 10.45 16.41
N GLY A 337 -6.32 11.05 17.03
CA GLY A 337 -6.29 12.39 17.59
C GLY A 337 -7.24 13.24 16.79
N SER A 338 -8.47 13.23 17.20
CA SER A 338 -9.51 14.06 16.65
C SER A 338 -9.66 15.29 17.53
N ASP A 339 -9.50 16.44 16.91
CA ASP A 339 -9.86 17.70 17.53
C ASP A 339 -11.27 18.08 17.08
N LEU A 340 -12.05 18.62 17.97
CA LEU A 340 -13.33 19.26 17.66
C LEU A 340 -13.13 20.77 17.73
N MET A 341 -13.67 21.48 16.74
CA MET A 341 -13.81 22.93 16.88
C MET A 341 -14.85 23.23 17.97
N GLY A 342 -14.66 24.32 18.68
CA GLY A 342 -15.57 24.77 19.72
C GLY A 342 -16.97 25.12 19.20
N ASP A 343 -17.40 26.38 19.37
CA ASP A 343 -18.74 26.82 18.92
C ASP A 343 -18.78 27.21 17.43
N ASP A 344 -17.64 27.48 16.81
CA ASP A 344 -17.55 27.92 15.42
C ASP A 344 -17.10 26.78 14.48
N PRO A 345 -17.48 26.81 13.18
CA PRO A 345 -16.97 25.89 12.18
C PRO A 345 -15.45 26.01 11.98
N TRP A 346 -14.79 24.94 11.53
CA TRP A 346 -13.38 24.92 11.21
C TRP A 346 -13.02 25.93 10.11
N HIS A 347 -12.11 26.83 10.37
CA HIS A 347 -11.74 27.90 9.47
C HIS A 347 -10.26 28.31 9.60
N THR A 348 -9.82 29.03 8.58
CA THR A 348 -8.52 29.72 8.54
C THR A 348 -8.74 31.09 7.90
N PHE A 349 -7.70 31.93 7.84
CA PHE A 349 -7.81 33.26 7.27
C PHE A 349 -6.98 33.41 6.00
N ALA A 350 -7.62 33.85 4.91
CA ALA A 350 -6.91 34.15 3.68
C ALA A 350 -6.07 35.41 3.84
N TYR A 351 -4.83 35.38 3.37
CA TYR A 351 -3.98 36.58 3.25
C TYR A 351 -4.44 37.48 2.10
N ASP A 352 -5.04 36.87 1.07
CA ASP A 352 -5.72 37.56 -0.03
C ASP A 352 -7.00 36.78 -0.37
N ILE A 353 -8.15 37.28 0.08
CA ILE A 353 -9.46 36.65 -0.16
C ILE A 353 -9.89 36.77 -1.62
N THR A 354 -9.24 37.64 -2.41
CA THR A 354 -9.54 37.79 -3.86
C THR A 354 -8.86 36.70 -4.70
N HIS A 355 -8.02 35.86 -4.07
CA HIS A 355 -7.38 34.75 -4.78
C HIS A 355 -8.44 33.80 -5.35
N PRO A 356 -8.32 33.36 -6.61
CA PRO A 356 -9.33 32.51 -7.28
C PRO A 356 -9.70 31.24 -6.51
N LEU A 357 -8.80 30.72 -5.69
CA LEU A 357 -9.03 29.52 -4.88
C LEU A 357 -10.23 29.64 -3.95
N TRP A 358 -10.55 30.84 -3.50
CA TRP A 358 -11.60 31.12 -2.50
C TRP A 358 -12.95 31.53 -3.13
N ASN A 359 -13.05 31.56 -4.46
CA ASN A 359 -14.26 31.99 -5.15
C ASN A 359 -15.47 31.11 -4.85
N GLY A 360 -16.56 31.76 -4.38
CA GLY A 360 -17.85 31.13 -4.20
C GLY A 360 -17.92 30.10 -3.08
N LEU A 361 -17.06 30.23 -2.06
CA LEU A 361 -17.15 29.42 -0.85
C LEU A 361 -18.33 29.86 0.01
N ALA A 362 -18.94 28.92 0.73
CA ALA A 362 -19.92 29.23 1.76
C ALA A 362 -19.21 29.88 2.95
N THR A 363 -19.85 30.92 3.52
CA THR A 363 -19.32 31.69 4.66
C THR A 363 -20.23 31.58 5.87
N TYR A 364 -19.64 31.65 7.06
CA TYR A 364 -20.38 31.62 8.32
C TYR A 364 -20.95 33.01 8.61
N PRO A 365 -22.22 33.13 9.05
CA PRO A 365 -22.81 34.42 9.36
C PRO A 365 -22.06 35.16 10.46
N GLY A 366 -21.63 36.39 10.15
CA GLY A 366 -20.86 37.24 11.09
C GLY A 366 -19.38 36.97 11.11
N ALA A 367 -18.85 36.08 10.24
CA ALA A 367 -17.45 35.83 10.10
C ALA A 367 -16.68 37.07 9.57
N PRO A 368 -15.37 37.18 9.86
CA PRO A 368 -14.49 38.11 9.17
C PRO A 368 -14.51 37.89 7.66
N ASP A 369 -14.39 38.96 6.88
CA ASP A 369 -14.46 38.94 5.42
C ASP A 369 -13.40 38.04 4.76
N ASN A 370 -12.29 37.79 5.43
CA ASN A 370 -11.21 36.94 4.94
C ASN A 370 -11.19 35.53 5.53
N ALA A 371 -12.23 35.13 6.28
CA ALA A 371 -12.33 33.78 6.83
C ALA A 371 -12.67 32.75 5.74
N VAL A 372 -11.95 31.65 5.71
CA VAL A 372 -12.12 30.50 4.83
C VAL A 372 -12.56 29.33 5.67
N TYR A 373 -13.82 28.94 5.54
CA TYR A 373 -14.41 27.80 6.24
C TYR A 373 -14.22 26.53 5.39
N THR A 374 -13.79 25.44 6.04
CA THR A 374 -13.52 24.18 5.35
C THR A 374 -14.35 23.02 5.88
N LEU A 375 -14.70 23.05 7.16
CA LEU A 375 -15.43 21.95 7.82
C LEU A 375 -16.44 22.53 8.82
N ASP A 376 -17.50 21.77 9.13
CA ASP A 376 -18.44 22.16 10.17
C ASP A 376 -17.84 21.97 11.56
N LYS A 377 -18.42 22.67 12.57
CA LYS A 377 -17.95 22.62 13.95
C LYS A 377 -17.92 21.23 14.57
N ASP A 378 -18.86 20.37 14.17
CA ASP A 378 -18.97 19.01 14.68
C ASP A 378 -18.07 18.01 13.94
N TYR A 379 -17.28 18.50 13.01
CA TYR A 379 -16.37 17.65 12.25
C TYR A 379 -15.16 17.28 13.10
N THR A 380 -14.89 16.00 13.15
CA THR A 380 -13.72 15.46 13.83
C THR A 380 -12.59 15.35 12.82
N ILE A 381 -11.61 16.22 12.89
CA ILE A 381 -10.45 16.14 11.98
C ILE A 381 -9.45 15.09 12.44
N CYS A 382 -8.84 14.47 11.47
CA CYS A 382 -7.62 13.71 11.71
C CYS A 382 -6.45 14.69 11.84
N ASN A 383 -5.92 14.85 13.03
CA ASN A 383 -4.89 15.83 13.33
C ASN A 383 -3.52 15.46 12.75
N THR A 384 -3.47 15.30 11.42
CA THR A 384 -2.24 15.13 10.66
C THR A 384 -1.98 16.41 9.87
N THR A 385 -0.86 17.06 10.12
CA THR A 385 -0.55 18.33 9.51
C THR A 385 0.90 18.39 9.03
N SER A 386 1.15 19.16 8.00
CA SER A 386 2.46 19.46 7.45
C SER A 386 2.42 20.91 6.94
N GLN A 387 2.53 21.87 7.85
CA GLN A 387 2.36 23.31 7.61
C GLN A 387 3.52 24.10 8.21
N PHE A 388 3.54 25.41 8.01
CA PHE A 388 4.60 26.28 8.55
C PHE A 388 4.14 26.98 9.83
N GLY A 389 4.79 26.69 10.96
CA GLY A 389 4.60 27.41 12.22
C GLY A 389 5.48 28.65 12.31
N PHE A 390 5.03 29.66 13.07
CA PHE A 390 5.73 30.94 13.26
C PHE A 390 6.79 30.87 14.37
N TRP A 391 7.65 29.84 14.30
CA TRP A 391 8.80 29.69 15.20
C TRP A 391 10.03 29.22 14.42
N ASP A 392 11.19 29.30 15.05
CA ASP A 392 12.47 28.98 14.43
C ASP A 392 12.68 29.71 13.10
N THR A 393 12.80 28.95 12.00
CA THR A 393 13.07 29.48 10.66
C THR A 393 11.97 30.42 10.13
N TYR A 394 10.75 30.32 10.65
CA TYR A 394 9.56 31.04 10.15
C TYR A 394 9.00 32.05 11.14
N GLN A 395 9.83 32.58 12.04
CA GLN A 395 9.42 33.54 13.09
C GLN A 395 8.72 34.80 12.55
N SER A 396 9.02 35.23 11.33
CA SER A 396 8.36 36.36 10.67
C SER A 396 7.07 35.96 9.94
N GLY A 397 6.59 34.73 10.13
CA GLY A 397 5.32 34.26 9.60
C GLY A 397 5.29 34.21 8.07
N LYS A 398 4.22 34.78 7.50
CA LYS A 398 3.96 34.81 6.06
C LYS A 398 5.19 35.20 5.24
N ASP A 399 5.82 36.34 5.57
CA ASP A 399 6.92 36.88 4.77
C ASP A 399 8.16 35.97 4.81
N ALA A 400 8.42 35.33 5.95
CA ALA A 400 9.52 34.37 6.08
C ALA A 400 9.24 33.09 5.26
N VAL A 401 8.01 32.60 5.26
CA VAL A 401 7.60 31.45 4.44
C VAL A 401 7.75 31.76 2.96
N GLU A 402 7.26 32.92 2.51
CA GLU A 402 7.36 33.35 1.10
C GLU A 402 8.83 33.51 0.66
N ALA A 403 9.63 34.17 1.49
CA ALA A 403 11.07 34.35 1.21
C ALA A 403 11.83 33.02 1.14
N LYS A 404 11.50 32.08 2.01
CA LYS A 404 12.18 30.78 2.12
C LYS A 404 11.75 29.81 1.02
N THR A 405 10.45 29.74 0.72
CA THR A 405 9.89 28.81 -0.26
C THR A 405 9.95 29.34 -1.70
N GLY A 406 10.04 30.64 -1.89
CA GLY A 406 9.85 31.30 -3.18
C GLY A 406 8.40 31.29 -3.64
N GLY A 407 7.47 30.85 -2.78
CA GLY A 407 6.04 30.77 -3.02
C GLY A 407 5.25 31.97 -2.53
N ARG A 408 3.94 31.80 -2.43
CA ARG A 408 2.98 32.77 -1.91
C ARG A 408 2.11 32.09 -0.85
N ALA A 409 2.06 32.64 0.37
CA ALA A 409 1.18 32.16 1.42
C ALA A 409 -0.28 32.48 1.05
N LEU A 410 -1.17 31.52 1.17
CA LEU A 410 -2.58 31.63 0.83
C LEU A 410 -3.46 31.82 2.06
N THR A 411 -3.29 30.95 3.05
CA THR A 411 -4.04 31.02 4.31
C THR A 411 -3.15 30.76 5.53
N GLY A 412 -3.55 31.32 6.65
CA GLY A 412 -2.92 31.09 7.93
C GLY A 412 -3.57 31.92 9.04
N ASP A 413 -3.16 31.62 10.27
CA ASP A 413 -3.40 32.39 11.47
C ASP A 413 -2.08 32.44 12.25
N ASN A 414 -1.85 31.48 13.16
CA ASN A 414 -0.55 31.27 13.80
C ASN A 414 0.39 30.37 13.01
N SER A 415 0.05 30.05 11.78
CA SER A 415 0.80 29.19 10.87
C SER A 415 0.37 29.48 9.43
N VAL A 416 1.26 29.24 8.45
CA VAL A 416 0.85 29.18 7.04
C VAL A 416 0.44 27.75 6.75
N ASN A 417 -0.85 27.53 6.51
CA ASN A 417 -1.45 26.22 6.35
C ASN A 417 -1.86 25.87 4.91
N ALA A 418 -1.91 26.88 4.02
CA ALA A 418 -1.94 26.68 2.58
C ALA A 418 -1.03 27.71 1.89
N TRP A 419 -0.36 27.27 0.81
CA TRP A 419 0.53 28.12 0.01
C TRP A 419 0.54 27.67 -1.44
N GLU A 420 0.95 28.59 -2.31
CA GLU A 420 1.12 28.35 -3.74
C GLU A 420 2.59 28.45 -4.12
N LEU A 421 3.03 27.55 -4.98
CA LEU A 421 4.34 27.57 -5.61
C LEU A 421 4.21 27.83 -7.09
N LYS A 422 5.21 28.49 -7.67
CA LYS A 422 5.25 28.82 -9.09
C LYS A 422 5.28 27.59 -9.95
N ALA A 423 4.77 27.71 -11.16
CA ALA A 423 4.99 26.78 -12.24
C ALA A 423 6.48 26.63 -12.56
N TYR A 424 6.84 25.59 -13.28
CA TYR A 424 8.22 25.44 -13.78
C TYR A 424 8.69 26.63 -14.62
N SER A 425 7.75 27.33 -15.30
CA SER A 425 8.02 28.59 -16.02
C SER A 425 8.42 29.76 -15.13
N GLY A 426 8.23 29.67 -13.82
CA GLY A 426 8.53 30.74 -12.85
C GLY A 426 7.34 31.63 -12.52
N GLU A 427 6.17 31.40 -13.10
CA GLU A 427 4.96 32.19 -12.87
C GLU A 427 3.98 31.49 -11.90
N PHE A 428 3.15 32.26 -11.20
CA PHE A 428 2.04 31.73 -10.42
C PHE A 428 0.84 31.40 -11.33
N GLY A 429 -0.01 30.49 -10.89
CA GLY A 429 -1.19 30.05 -11.63
C GLY A 429 -0.92 28.83 -12.49
N LYS A 430 -1.16 28.95 -13.78
CA LYS A 430 -1.11 27.80 -14.70
C LYS A 430 0.18 27.00 -14.62
N GLY A 431 0.05 25.70 -14.36
CA GLY A 431 1.19 24.78 -14.18
C GLY A 431 1.87 24.92 -12.81
N GLY A 432 1.31 25.71 -11.89
CA GLY A 432 1.79 25.88 -10.53
C GLY A 432 1.38 24.75 -9.59
N ILE A 433 1.68 24.92 -8.31
CA ILE A 433 1.40 23.93 -7.26
C ILE A 433 0.65 24.61 -6.13
N ILE A 434 -0.51 24.05 -5.75
CA ILE A 434 -1.23 24.43 -4.53
C ILE A 434 -0.92 23.38 -3.47
N CYS A 435 -0.47 23.84 -2.30
CA CYS A 435 -0.19 23.03 -1.13
C CYS A 435 -1.23 23.31 -0.03
N LEU A 436 -1.89 22.27 0.46
CA LEU A 436 -2.91 22.28 1.51
C LEU A 436 -2.41 21.42 2.69
N GLY A 437 -1.58 22.02 3.55
CA GLY A 437 -0.76 21.27 4.53
C GLY A 437 -1.46 20.99 5.87
N SER A 438 -2.66 21.52 6.11
CA SER A 438 -3.33 21.43 7.42
C SER A 438 -4.41 20.35 7.47
N GLY A 439 -4.70 19.87 8.68
CA GLY A 439 -5.87 19.07 9.01
C GLY A 439 -7.20 19.75 8.69
N LEU A 440 -7.20 21.07 8.56
CA LEU A 440 -8.38 21.83 8.10
C LEU A 440 -8.87 21.40 6.71
N TYR A 441 -8.04 20.74 5.93
CA TYR A 441 -8.35 20.27 4.57
C TYR A 441 -8.65 18.76 4.55
N ASP A 442 -9.45 18.28 5.51
CA ASP A 442 -9.91 16.91 5.64
C ASP A 442 -11.01 16.55 4.63
N TRP A 443 -10.97 15.34 4.10
CA TRP A 443 -11.96 14.81 3.16
C TRP A 443 -12.90 13.78 3.80
N ASN A 444 -12.47 13.10 4.85
CA ASN A 444 -13.24 12.05 5.51
C ASN A 444 -13.41 12.32 6.99
N SER A 445 -14.64 12.24 7.46
CA SER A 445 -14.94 12.22 8.89
C SER A 445 -15.47 10.84 9.31
N PRO A 446 -14.98 10.30 10.44
CA PRO A 446 -15.53 9.09 11.00
C PRO A 446 -16.99 9.25 11.49
N THR A 447 -17.45 10.49 11.65
CA THR A 447 -18.81 10.80 12.08
C THR A 447 -19.68 11.10 10.86
N PRO A 448 -20.73 10.31 10.57
CA PRO A 448 -21.65 10.60 9.48
C PRO A 448 -22.36 11.92 9.75
N TYR A 449 -22.24 12.88 8.85
CA TYR A 449 -22.94 14.14 9.00
C TYR A 449 -23.14 14.83 7.64
N THR A 450 -24.15 15.70 7.59
CA THR A 450 -24.40 16.59 6.46
C THR A 450 -23.66 17.89 6.70
N SER A 451 -22.55 18.06 6.02
CA SER A 451 -21.72 19.23 6.20
C SER A 451 -22.10 20.33 5.21
N HIS A 452 -22.27 21.52 5.72
CA HIS A 452 -22.45 22.71 4.91
C HIS A 452 -21.11 23.26 4.41
N TYR A 453 -20.12 23.39 5.29
CA TYR A 453 -18.79 23.97 4.99
C TYR A 453 -17.84 22.95 4.40
N HIS A 454 -17.99 21.66 4.67
CA HIS A 454 -17.19 20.60 4.04
C HIS A 454 -17.31 20.61 2.51
N ASN A 455 -18.45 21.05 1.97
CA ASN A 455 -18.62 21.24 0.53
C ASN A 455 -17.64 22.27 -0.06
N ASN A 456 -17.10 23.18 0.77
CA ASN A 456 -16.05 24.10 0.35
C ASN A 456 -14.76 23.39 -0.06
N MET A 457 -14.46 22.22 0.51
CA MET A 457 -13.30 21.40 0.12
C MET A 457 -13.34 21.05 -1.37
N GLY A 458 -14.49 20.54 -1.81
CA GLY A 458 -14.70 20.26 -3.23
C GLY A 458 -14.63 21.53 -4.11
N LYS A 459 -15.20 22.64 -3.62
CA LYS A 459 -15.15 23.92 -4.33
C LYS A 459 -13.72 24.46 -4.44
N ILE A 460 -12.91 24.35 -3.39
CA ILE A 460 -11.49 24.72 -3.39
C ILE A 460 -10.73 23.90 -4.44
N LEU A 461 -11.00 22.59 -4.53
CA LEU A 461 -10.32 21.74 -5.52
C LEU A 461 -10.74 22.05 -6.96
N LEU A 462 -12.03 22.37 -7.21
CA LEU A 462 -12.49 22.84 -8.52
C LEU A 462 -11.86 24.18 -8.90
N ASN A 463 -11.80 25.12 -7.96
CA ASN A 463 -11.17 26.41 -8.17
C ASN A 463 -9.66 26.25 -8.44
N ALA A 464 -8.99 25.34 -7.71
CA ALA A 464 -7.58 25.00 -7.95
C ALA A 464 -7.39 24.41 -9.36
N PHE A 465 -8.25 23.46 -9.76
CA PHE A 465 -8.21 22.90 -11.11
C PHE A 465 -8.33 24.00 -12.18
N ASP A 466 -9.33 24.84 -12.05
CA ASP A 466 -9.56 25.95 -12.99
C ASP A 466 -8.39 26.94 -13.05
N TYR A 467 -7.89 27.34 -11.88
CA TYR A 467 -6.80 28.30 -11.77
C TYR A 467 -5.47 27.76 -12.29
N LEU A 468 -5.17 26.50 -12.02
CA LEU A 468 -3.90 25.89 -12.39
C LEU A 468 -3.87 25.35 -13.82
N THR A 469 -5.02 25.15 -14.49
CA THR A 469 -5.07 24.47 -15.80
C THR A 469 -5.54 25.36 -16.96
N LYS A 470 -6.07 26.53 -16.67
CA LYS A 470 -6.53 27.52 -17.66
C LYS A 470 -5.55 28.67 -17.77
#